data_808fd2d88ef73d12209ad8a5dbcac8e3
#
_entry.id   808fd2d88ef73d12209ad8a5dbcac8e3
#
_cell.length_a   1.000
_cell.length_b   1.000
_cell.length_c   1.000
_cell.angle_alpha   90.00
_cell.angle_beta   90.00
_cell.angle_gamma   90.00
#
_symmetry.space_group_name_H-M   'P 1'
#
loop_
_entity.id
_entity.type
_entity.pdbx_description
1 polymer ?
#
loop_
_entity_poly.entity_id
_entity_poly.type
_entity_poly.pdbx_seq_one_letter_code
_entity_poly.pdbx_strand_id
1 'polypeptide(L)'
;MLQAQRVNSRGEKYVIGPTGAPLTLADLPPPNTQRWVIRRKAEVVAAVRGGLLTLDEACARYSLTNEEFLTWQQSIDRYGMPGLRTTRLQQYR
;
A
#
# COMPACT_ATOMS: atom_id res chain seq x y z
N MET A 1 -6.32 15.22 16.54
CA MET A 1 -6.12 16.06 15.51
C MET A 1 -6.04 15.35 14.19
N LEU A 2 -6.46 16.01 13.24
CA LEU A 2 -6.52 15.44 12.01
C LEU A 2 -5.25 15.54 11.30
N GLN A 3 -4.92 14.53 10.54
CA GLN A 3 -3.87 14.67 9.63
C GLN A 3 -4.36 15.29 8.40
N ALA A 4 -3.68 16.27 7.90
CA ALA A 4 -4.03 16.88 6.66
C ALA A 4 -3.73 15.89 5.56
N GLN A 5 -4.63 15.73 4.65
CA GLN A 5 -4.37 14.92 3.48
C GLN A 5 -3.39 15.67 2.59
N ARG A 6 -2.44 14.94 2.04
CA ARG A 6 -1.52 15.53 1.10
C ARG A 6 -2.18 15.61 -0.26
N VAL A 7 -2.01 16.72 -0.93
CA VAL A 7 -2.49 16.88 -2.29
C VAL A 7 -1.35 17.35 -3.18
N ASN A 8 -1.36 16.90 -4.41
CA ASN A 8 -0.34 17.29 -5.37
C ASN A 8 -0.77 18.58 -6.07
N SER A 9 -0.01 19.00 -7.06
CA SER A 9 -0.28 20.26 -7.74
C SER A 9 -1.59 20.28 -8.48
N ARG A 10 -2.20 19.12 -8.75
CA ARG A 10 -3.50 19.05 -9.38
C ARG A 10 -4.63 18.94 -8.38
N GLY A 11 -4.33 18.98 -7.10
CA GLY A 11 -5.36 18.82 -6.07
C GLY A 11 -5.74 17.39 -5.77
N GLU A 12 -5.01 16.44 -6.29
CA GLU A 12 -5.30 15.03 -6.02
C GLU A 12 -4.65 14.59 -4.73
N LYS A 13 -5.39 13.83 -3.95
CA LYS A 13 -4.85 13.26 -2.71
C LYS A 13 -3.81 12.21 -3.04
N TYR A 14 -2.77 12.15 -2.26
CA TYR A 14 -1.75 11.13 -2.44
C TYR A 14 -1.17 10.71 -1.11
N VAL A 15 -0.51 9.56 -1.13
CA VAL A 15 0.24 9.05 0.02
C VAL A 15 1.65 8.76 -0.47
N ILE A 16 2.57 8.60 0.47
CA ILE A 16 3.92 8.20 0.11
C ILE A 16 3.96 6.69 0.05
N GLY A 17 4.31 6.18 -1.10
CA GLY A 17 4.33 4.74 -1.33
C GLY A 17 5.59 4.07 -0.85
N PRO A 18 5.71 2.78 -1.09
CA PRO A 18 6.81 1.97 -0.55
C PRO A 18 8.18 2.38 -1.07
N THR A 19 8.24 2.99 -2.22
CA THR A 19 9.53 3.42 -2.77
C THR A 19 9.83 4.87 -2.46
N GLY A 20 8.97 5.53 -1.69
CA GLY A 20 9.12 6.95 -1.38
C GLY A 20 8.47 7.87 -2.38
N ALA A 21 7.88 7.34 -3.42
CA ALA A 21 7.22 8.15 -4.43
C ALA A 21 5.76 8.36 -4.07
N PRO A 22 5.15 9.48 -4.46
CA PRO A 22 3.75 9.70 -4.19
C PRO A 22 2.86 8.76 -5.00
N LEU A 23 1.79 8.32 -4.37
CA LEU A 23 0.77 7.47 -5.00
C LEU A 23 -0.57 8.14 -4.89
N THR A 24 -1.26 8.24 -6.02
CA THR A 24 -2.67 8.66 -6.03
C THR A 24 -3.52 7.41 -6.25
N LEU A 25 -4.83 7.58 -6.22
CA LEU A 25 -5.71 6.46 -6.52
C LEU A 25 -5.44 5.87 -7.90
N ALA A 26 -5.10 6.72 -8.84
CA ALA A 26 -4.81 6.27 -10.20
C ALA A 26 -3.53 5.46 -10.30
N ASP A 27 -2.63 5.64 -9.34
CA ASP A 27 -1.35 4.92 -9.34
C ASP A 27 -1.44 3.55 -8.68
N LEU A 28 -2.54 3.27 -8.01
CA LEU A 28 -2.71 1.99 -7.34
C LEU A 28 -2.96 0.87 -8.35
N PRO A 29 -2.68 -0.38 -7.97
CA PRO A 29 -3.01 -1.49 -8.86
C PRO A 29 -4.48 -1.47 -9.23
N PRO A 30 -4.83 -1.85 -10.46
CA PRO A 30 -6.23 -1.87 -10.86
C PRO A 30 -7.01 -2.94 -10.09
N PRO A 31 -8.34 -2.78 -9.99
CA PRO A 31 -9.13 -3.73 -9.22
C PRO A 31 -9.07 -5.17 -9.73
N ASN A 32 -8.77 -5.35 -11.00
CA ASN A 32 -8.68 -6.68 -11.57
C ASN A 32 -7.27 -7.25 -11.56
N THR A 33 -6.40 -6.71 -10.70
CA THR A 33 -5.05 -7.22 -10.58
C THR A 33 -5.10 -8.69 -10.15
N GLN A 34 -4.37 -9.51 -10.87
CA GLN A 34 -4.32 -10.93 -10.58
C GLN A 34 -2.99 -11.36 -9.99
N ARG A 35 -1.95 -10.61 -10.28
CA ARG A 35 -0.63 -10.96 -9.79
C ARG A 35 -0.26 -10.04 -8.65
N TRP A 36 -0.32 -10.56 -7.44
CA TRP A 36 -0.08 -9.77 -6.24
C TRP A 36 1.34 -9.98 -5.74
N VAL A 37 2.26 -9.26 -6.37
CA VAL A 37 3.63 -9.22 -5.89
C VAL A 37 3.73 -8.29 -4.69
N ILE A 38 4.77 -8.45 -3.92
CA ILE A 38 4.92 -7.74 -2.65
C ILE A 38 4.84 -6.22 -2.82
N ARG A 39 5.40 -5.69 -3.89
CA ARG A 39 5.37 -4.27 -4.12
C ARG A 39 3.95 -3.75 -4.29
N ARG A 40 3.12 -4.47 -5.02
CA ARG A 40 1.72 -4.07 -5.22
C ARG A 40 0.93 -4.16 -3.93
N LYS A 41 1.18 -5.20 -3.12
CA LYS A 41 0.56 -5.30 -1.81
C LYS A 41 0.95 -4.12 -0.93
N ALA A 42 2.24 -3.76 -0.97
CA ALA A 42 2.73 -2.65 -0.17
C ALA A 42 2.09 -1.33 -0.59
N GLU A 43 1.83 -1.15 -1.88
CA GLU A 43 1.16 0.06 -2.35
C GLU A 43 -0.25 0.17 -1.79
N VAL A 44 -0.98 -0.94 -1.77
CA VAL A 44 -2.34 -0.94 -1.22
C VAL A 44 -2.31 -0.68 0.28
N VAL A 45 -1.39 -1.31 1.00
CA VAL A 45 -1.25 -1.08 2.43
C VAL A 45 -0.92 0.39 2.71
N ALA A 46 -0.01 0.98 1.94
CA ALA A 46 0.34 2.39 2.10
C ALA A 46 -0.87 3.30 1.85
N ALA A 47 -1.69 2.95 0.87
CA ALA A 47 -2.88 3.74 0.57
C ALA A 47 -3.85 3.74 1.73
N VAL A 48 -4.04 2.60 2.37
CA VAL A 48 -4.94 2.52 3.53
C VAL A 48 -4.35 3.26 4.72
N ARG A 49 -3.08 3.07 4.99
CA ARG A 49 -2.44 3.73 6.13
C ARG A 49 -2.40 5.24 5.98
N GLY A 50 -2.24 5.70 4.78
CA GLY A 50 -2.19 7.14 4.51
C GLY A 50 -3.56 7.79 4.36
N GLY A 51 -4.63 6.99 4.42
CA GLY A 51 -5.98 7.54 4.33
C GLY A 51 -6.49 7.75 2.92
N LEU A 52 -5.82 7.21 1.92
CA LEU A 52 -6.28 7.33 0.56
C LEU A 52 -7.50 6.44 0.32
N LEU A 53 -7.51 5.28 0.97
CA LEU A 53 -8.63 4.35 0.98
C LEU A 53 -8.90 3.93 2.41
N THR A 54 -10.14 3.62 2.72
CA THR A 54 -10.42 2.94 3.99
C THR A 54 -10.13 1.45 3.80
N LEU A 55 -10.06 0.73 4.90
CA LEU A 55 -9.89 -0.71 4.84
C LEU A 55 -11.02 -1.36 4.04
N ASP A 56 -12.25 -0.93 4.31
CA ASP A 56 -13.41 -1.49 3.60
C ASP A 56 -13.33 -1.20 2.11
N GLU A 57 -12.90 0.00 1.75
CA GLU A 57 -12.75 0.35 0.35
C GLU A 57 -11.69 -0.48 -0.35
N ALA A 58 -10.59 -0.72 0.33
CA ALA A 58 -9.52 -1.53 -0.25
C ALA A 58 -9.98 -2.97 -0.44
N CYS A 59 -10.65 -3.52 0.56
CA CYS A 59 -11.14 -4.89 0.48
C CYS A 59 -12.17 -5.03 -0.64
N ALA A 60 -13.06 -4.07 -0.77
CA ALA A 60 -14.06 -4.12 -1.84
C ALA A 60 -13.41 -3.97 -3.21
N ARG A 61 -12.45 -3.07 -3.30
CA ARG A 61 -11.80 -2.81 -4.59
C ARG A 61 -11.06 -4.02 -5.13
N TYR A 62 -10.41 -4.77 -4.24
CA TYR A 62 -9.54 -5.88 -4.66
C TYR A 62 -10.10 -7.25 -4.30
N SER A 63 -11.34 -7.29 -3.84
CA SER A 63 -11.99 -8.55 -3.47
C SER A 63 -11.22 -9.30 -2.39
N LEU A 64 -10.79 -8.57 -1.37
CA LEU A 64 -10.05 -9.14 -0.26
C LEU A 64 -10.93 -9.30 0.95
N THR A 65 -10.60 -10.28 1.78
CA THR A 65 -11.16 -10.31 3.13
C THR A 65 -10.30 -9.41 4.02
N ASN A 66 -10.84 -9.04 5.17
CA ASN A 66 -10.06 -8.27 6.14
C ASN A 66 -8.85 -9.05 6.59
N GLU A 67 -8.98 -10.36 6.74
CA GLU A 67 -7.86 -11.19 7.16
C GLU A 67 -6.76 -11.20 6.13
N GLU A 68 -7.13 -11.24 4.85
CA GLU A 68 -6.12 -11.18 3.80
C GLU A 68 -5.35 -9.87 3.83
N PHE A 69 -6.07 -8.77 4.00
CA PHE A 69 -5.41 -7.48 4.08
C PHE A 69 -4.49 -7.40 5.30
N LEU A 70 -4.95 -7.90 6.43
CA LEU A 70 -4.13 -7.88 7.64
C LEU A 70 -2.88 -8.74 7.48
N THR A 71 -2.98 -9.83 6.75
CA THR A 71 -1.81 -10.65 6.44
C THR A 71 -0.80 -9.86 5.63
N TRP A 72 -1.26 -9.11 4.65
CA TRP A 72 -0.38 -8.25 3.86
C TRP A 72 0.30 -7.21 4.75
N GLN A 73 -0.50 -6.59 5.62
CA GLN A 73 0.01 -5.55 6.49
C GLN A 73 1.06 -6.10 7.45
N GLN A 74 0.83 -7.28 8.01
CA GLN A 74 1.78 -7.92 8.89
C GLN A 74 3.07 -8.26 8.16
N SER A 75 2.96 -8.74 6.95
CA SER A 75 4.13 -9.04 6.14
C SER A 75 4.97 -7.81 5.88
N ILE A 76 4.31 -6.71 5.51
CA ILE A 76 5.00 -5.46 5.26
C ILE A 76 5.67 -4.95 6.53
N ASP A 77 4.96 -5.04 7.67
CA ASP A 77 5.52 -4.58 8.94
C ASP A 77 6.72 -5.42 9.37
N ARG A 78 6.64 -6.73 9.12
CA ARG A 78 7.72 -7.61 9.52
C ARG A 78 8.99 -7.35 8.73
N TYR A 79 8.87 -7.18 7.41
CA TYR A 79 10.04 -6.99 6.57
C TYR A 79 10.32 -5.53 6.27
N GLY A 80 9.31 -4.66 6.46
CA GLY A 80 9.46 -3.23 6.25
C GLY A 80 9.59 -2.87 4.79
N MET A 81 9.49 -1.57 4.52
CA MET A 81 9.71 -1.11 3.16
C MET A 81 11.14 -1.28 2.73
N PRO A 82 12.12 -1.03 3.59
CA PRO A 82 13.48 -1.35 3.22
C PRO A 82 13.66 -2.83 2.92
N GLY A 83 12.89 -3.69 3.57
CA GLY A 83 12.94 -5.09 3.30
C GLY A 83 12.57 -5.45 1.89
N LEU A 84 11.80 -4.62 1.23
CA LEU A 84 11.46 -4.86 -0.16
C LEU A 84 12.66 -4.70 -1.06
N ARG A 85 13.60 -3.93 -0.63
CA ARG A 85 14.78 -3.70 -1.42
C ARG A 85 15.88 -4.66 -1.11
N THR A 86 15.92 -5.09 0.12
CA THR A 86 16.93 -5.93 0.51
C THR A 86 16.60 -7.27 0.13
N THR A 87 16.35 -7.62 -0.02
CA THR A 87 16.12 -8.74 -0.27
C THR A 87 17.11 -9.55 0.19
N ARG A 88 17.72 -9.23 1.07
CA ARG A 88 18.41 -9.61 1.56
C ARG A 88 18.30 -10.25 2.39
N LEU A 89 17.90 -10.23 2.54
CA LEU A 89 17.68 -10.66 3.05
C LEU A 89 17.68 -11.29 3.09
N GLN A 90 17.83 -11.20 3.30
CA GLN A 90 17.68 -11.48 3.45
C GLN A 90 17.67 -12.01 3.50
N GLN A 91 17.91 -12.06 3.71
CA GLN A 91 17.82 -12.29 3.92
C GLN A 91 17.64 -12.89 4.00
N TYR A 92 17.96 -12.98 4.28
CA TYR A 92 17.79 -13.33 4.55
C TYR A 92 18.04 -14.01 4.66
N ARG A 93 18.42 -14.17 4.81
CA ARG A 93 18.49 -14.50 5.26
C ARG A 93 18.20 -14.98 5.38
#